data_23615ef7972759cbf2f2e464be5b5749
#
_entry.id   23615ef7972759cbf2f2e464be5b5749
#
_cell.length_a   1.000
_cell.length_b   1.000
_cell.length_c   1.000
_cell.angle_alpha   90.00
_cell.angle_beta   90.00
_cell.angle_gamma   90.00
#
_symmetry.space_group_name_H-M   'P 1'
#
loop_
_entity.id
_entity.type
_entity.pdbx_description
1 polymer ?
#
loop_
_entity_poly.entity_id
_entity_poly.type
_entity_poly.pdbx_seq_one_letter_code
_entity_poly.pdbx_strand_id
1 'polypeptide(L)'
;MKKLLPAFALMLSASAFGFVSDWNEIKIAPEKTWLQTAEKKYFGNIHIDPRAKADLVKLEIKDGKFVIDVREFFRENPATEVTVRIPLNGVVPGKKARLTVEMSSVPATPFELFFEGQNVVDGKGQHFWKARKCNAKESAQKFEIEELLPATVKDIRLRLTFRAPAVYTVGACDFLPEVPAK
;
A
#
# COMPACT_ATOMS: atom_id res chain seq x y z
N MET A 1 -16.94 6.47 56.57
CA MET A 1 -17.02 5.51 55.45
C MET A 1 -16.58 6.24 54.18
N LYS A 2 -15.34 5.98 53.73
CA LYS A 2 -14.78 6.56 52.47
C LYS A 2 -15.09 5.60 51.36
N LYS A 3 -15.89 6.03 50.37
CA LYS A 3 -16.16 5.25 49.14
C LYS A 3 -14.95 5.37 48.20
N LEU A 4 -14.25 4.27 47.98
CA LEU A 4 -13.28 4.15 46.88
C LEU A 4 -14.07 4.05 45.55
N LEU A 5 -13.82 5.00 44.66
CA LEU A 5 -14.19 4.90 43.25
C LEU A 5 -13.17 3.97 42.54
N PRO A 6 -13.60 3.02 41.76
CA PRO A 6 -12.68 2.24 40.93
C PRO A 6 -12.16 3.13 39.80
N ALA A 7 -10.85 3.22 39.68
CA ALA A 7 -10.19 3.79 38.52
C ALA A 7 -10.45 2.88 37.30
N PHE A 8 -11.30 3.32 36.39
CA PHE A 8 -11.42 2.73 35.06
C PHE A 8 -10.12 3.04 34.31
N ALA A 9 -9.23 2.08 34.25
CA ALA A 9 -8.13 2.09 33.30
C ALA A 9 -8.74 2.00 31.89
N LEU A 10 -8.80 3.12 31.20
CA LEU A 10 -9.07 3.17 29.77
C LEU A 10 -7.86 2.50 29.08
N MET A 11 -7.96 1.20 28.79
CA MET A 11 -7.08 0.58 27.82
C MET A 11 -7.45 1.19 26.47
N LEU A 12 -6.71 2.20 26.06
CA LEU A 12 -6.62 2.61 24.67
C LEU A 12 -6.01 1.41 23.90
N SER A 13 -6.86 0.51 23.43
CA SER A 13 -6.49 -0.38 22.36
C SER A 13 -6.10 0.52 21.19
N ALA A 14 -4.80 0.55 20.85
CA ALA A 14 -4.34 1.09 19.59
C ALA A 14 -5.00 0.25 18.49
N SER A 15 -6.19 0.65 18.09
CA SER A 15 -6.84 0.09 16.92
C SER A 15 -5.90 0.37 15.76
N ALA A 16 -5.32 -0.68 15.18
CA ALA A 16 -4.67 -0.60 13.89
C ALA A 16 -5.71 0.01 12.95
N PHE A 17 -5.52 1.27 12.56
CA PHE A 17 -6.39 1.92 11.59
C PHE A 17 -6.09 1.26 10.24
N GLY A 18 -6.90 0.26 9.87
CA GLY A 18 -6.93 -0.22 8.51
C GLY A 18 -7.14 0.99 7.59
N PHE A 19 -6.19 1.29 6.70
CA PHE A 19 -6.35 2.45 5.83
C PHE A 19 -7.12 2.08 4.54
N VAL A 20 -7.16 0.78 4.19
CA VAL A 20 -8.06 0.20 3.19
C VAL A 20 -8.54 -1.15 3.70
N SER A 21 -9.70 -1.19 4.31
CA SER A 21 -10.34 -2.44 4.72
C SER A 21 -11.23 -3.03 3.62
N ASP A 22 -11.79 -2.18 2.77
CA ASP A 22 -12.68 -2.53 1.67
C ASP A 22 -12.46 -1.61 0.47
N TRP A 23 -12.09 -2.18 -0.66
CA TRP A 23 -11.87 -1.44 -1.91
C TRP A 23 -13.16 -0.98 -2.60
N ASN A 24 -14.33 -1.47 -2.21
CA ASN A 24 -15.61 -1.03 -2.80
C ASN A 24 -15.86 0.48 -2.64
N GLU A 25 -15.22 1.12 -1.64
CA GLU A 25 -15.28 2.57 -1.45
C GLU A 25 -14.35 3.35 -2.42
N ILE A 26 -13.50 2.65 -3.15
CA ILE A 26 -12.52 3.23 -4.06
C ILE A 26 -12.98 3.03 -5.51
N LYS A 27 -12.76 4.01 -6.35
CA LYS A 27 -13.02 3.97 -7.79
C LYS A 27 -11.74 4.19 -8.57
N ILE A 28 -11.63 3.50 -9.68
CA ILE A 28 -10.55 3.70 -10.64
C ILE A 28 -11.04 4.76 -11.63
N ALA A 29 -10.26 5.83 -11.80
CA ALA A 29 -10.57 6.84 -12.80
C ALA A 29 -10.53 6.25 -14.22
N PRO A 30 -11.32 6.77 -15.17
CA PRO A 30 -11.42 6.23 -16.53
C PRO A 30 -10.07 6.10 -17.25
N GLU A 31 -9.17 7.05 -17.05
CA GLU A 31 -7.81 7.06 -17.60
C GLU A 31 -6.85 6.08 -16.92
N LYS A 32 -7.31 5.31 -15.91
CA LYS A 32 -6.52 4.33 -15.13
C LYS A 32 -5.27 4.91 -14.45
N THR A 33 -5.25 6.21 -14.17
CA THR A 33 -4.09 6.89 -13.54
C THR A 33 -4.31 7.21 -12.07
N TRP A 34 -5.58 7.27 -11.63
CA TRP A 34 -5.96 7.69 -10.29
C TRP A 34 -6.88 6.69 -9.61
N LEU A 35 -6.69 6.57 -8.30
CA LEU A 35 -7.65 5.99 -7.37
C LEU A 35 -8.34 7.15 -6.64
N GLN A 36 -9.65 7.09 -6.50
CA GLN A 36 -10.45 8.12 -5.85
C GLN A 36 -11.54 7.52 -4.98
N THR A 37 -11.91 8.23 -3.92
CA THR A 37 -13.06 7.85 -3.08
C THR A 37 -14.37 8.05 -3.84
N ALA A 38 -15.49 7.57 -3.27
CA ALA A 38 -16.84 7.80 -3.80
C ALA A 38 -17.14 9.30 -3.97
N GLU A 39 -16.57 10.16 -3.12
CA GLU A 39 -16.70 11.63 -3.18
C GLU A 39 -15.73 12.28 -4.20
N LYS A 40 -15.09 11.50 -5.05
CA LYS A 40 -14.08 11.93 -6.04
C LYS A 40 -12.82 12.60 -5.43
N LYS A 41 -12.52 12.36 -4.16
CA LYS A 41 -11.27 12.81 -3.55
C LYS A 41 -10.12 11.89 -3.97
N TYR A 42 -8.95 12.47 -4.18
CA TYR A 42 -7.72 11.72 -4.46
C TYR A 42 -7.44 10.71 -3.34
N PHE A 43 -7.25 9.45 -3.71
CA PHE A 43 -6.89 8.37 -2.82
C PHE A 43 -5.50 7.81 -3.10
N GLY A 44 -5.11 7.74 -4.36
CA GLY A 44 -3.82 7.24 -4.78
C GLY A 44 -3.63 7.35 -6.29
N ASN A 45 -2.48 6.90 -6.79
CA ASN A 45 -2.22 6.87 -8.22
C ASN A 45 -1.74 5.51 -8.70
N ILE A 46 -2.04 5.26 -9.97
CA ILE A 46 -1.58 4.09 -10.72
C ILE A 46 -0.65 4.61 -11.82
N HIS A 47 0.51 3.99 -11.95
CA HIS A 47 1.43 4.24 -13.05
C HIS A 47 1.60 2.94 -13.84
N ILE A 48 1.27 2.99 -15.11
CA ILE A 48 1.54 1.94 -16.08
C ILE A 48 2.68 2.44 -16.94
N ASP A 49 3.75 1.67 -17.05
CA ASP A 49 4.92 2.06 -17.84
C ASP A 49 4.49 2.45 -19.27
N PRO A 50 4.87 3.64 -19.78
CA PRO A 50 4.40 4.12 -21.08
C PRO A 50 4.86 3.27 -22.28
N ARG A 51 5.89 2.42 -22.11
CA ARG A 51 6.31 1.45 -23.13
C ARG A 51 5.33 0.28 -23.25
N ALA A 52 4.39 0.20 -22.33
CA ALA A 52 3.39 -0.83 -22.29
C ALA A 52 2.18 -0.49 -23.17
N LYS A 53 1.47 -1.53 -23.55
CA LYS A 53 0.12 -1.39 -24.10
C LYS A 53 -0.85 -1.25 -22.92
N ALA A 54 -1.00 -0.03 -22.41
CA ALA A 54 -1.80 0.24 -21.21
C ALA A 54 -3.27 -0.19 -21.33
N ASP A 55 -3.79 -0.31 -22.54
CA ASP A 55 -5.12 -0.85 -22.86
C ASP A 55 -5.25 -2.35 -22.55
N LEU A 56 -4.13 -3.08 -22.52
CA LEU A 56 -4.10 -4.50 -22.16
C LEU A 56 -4.04 -4.72 -20.63
N VAL A 57 -3.68 -3.69 -19.85
CA VAL A 57 -3.73 -3.75 -18.40
C VAL A 57 -5.17 -3.56 -17.93
N LYS A 58 -5.74 -4.60 -17.33
CA LYS A 58 -7.11 -4.55 -16.79
C LYS A 58 -7.04 -4.28 -15.29
N LEU A 59 -7.80 -3.28 -14.86
CA LEU A 59 -7.89 -2.86 -13.47
C LEU A 59 -9.36 -2.85 -13.08
N GLU A 60 -9.72 -3.52 -11.99
CA GLU A 60 -11.09 -3.54 -11.49
C GLU A 60 -11.14 -3.59 -9.96
N ILE A 61 -12.23 -3.09 -9.40
CA ILE A 61 -12.59 -3.36 -7.99
C ILE A 61 -13.69 -4.42 -8.03
N LYS A 62 -13.43 -5.54 -7.37
CA LYS A 62 -14.33 -6.69 -7.36
C LYS A 62 -14.32 -7.36 -5.99
N ASP A 63 -15.50 -7.58 -5.43
CA ASP A 63 -15.71 -8.25 -4.13
C ASP A 63 -14.86 -7.63 -3.00
N GLY A 64 -14.80 -6.29 -2.95
CA GLY A 64 -14.02 -5.55 -1.94
C GLY A 64 -12.50 -5.63 -2.12
N LYS A 65 -12.01 -6.05 -3.29
CA LYS A 65 -10.59 -6.21 -3.60
C LYS A 65 -10.20 -5.46 -4.87
N PHE A 66 -8.96 -5.04 -4.95
CA PHE A 66 -8.41 -4.41 -6.15
C PHE A 66 -7.69 -5.46 -7.00
N VAL A 67 -8.19 -5.70 -8.20
CA VAL A 67 -7.67 -6.69 -9.16
C VAL A 67 -6.86 -5.99 -10.23
N ILE A 68 -5.64 -6.46 -10.46
CA ILE A 68 -4.68 -5.94 -11.43
C ILE A 68 -4.27 -7.10 -12.34
N ASP A 69 -4.83 -7.14 -13.56
CA ASP A 69 -4.50 -8.15 -14.56
C ASP A 69 -3.48 -7.59 -15.55
N VAL A 70 -2.27 -8.13 -15.50
CA VAL A 70 -1.12 -7.70 -16.32
C VAL A 70 -0.58 -8.83 -17.19
N ARG A 71 -1.35 -9.88 -17.43
CA ARG A 71 -0.89 -11.09 -18.11
C ARG A 71 -0.38 -10.85 -19.54
N GLU A 72 -1.00 -9.94 -20.26
CA GLU A 72 -0.60 -9.65 -21.63
C GLU A 72 0.50 -8.57 -21.70
N PHE A 73 0.50 -7.69 -20.73
CA PHE A 73 1.40 -6.56 -20.65
C PHE A 73 2.88 -6.94 -20.64
N PHE A 74 3.25 -7.97 -19.85
CA PHE A 74 4.65 -8.34 -19.64
C PHE A 74 5.22 -9.26 -20.72
N ARG A 75 4.42 -9.75 -21.66
CA ARG A 75 4.90 -10.65 -22.72
C ARG A 75 5.90 -9.99 -23.66
N GLU A 76 5.73 -8.71 -23.95
CA GLU A 76 6.54 -7.99 -24.93
C GLU A 76 7.75 -7.26 -24.32
N ASN A 77 7.67 -6.89 -23.04
CA ASN A 77 8.75 -6.16 -22.39
C ASN A 77 8.81 -6.45 -20.87
N PRO A 78 9.66 -7.38 -20.44
CA PRO A 78 9.78 -7.76 -19.03
C PRO A 78 10.34 -6.65 -18.13
N ALA A 79 10.87 -5.56 -18.69
CA ALA A 79 11.34 -4.41 -17.92
C ALA A 79 10.22 -3.43 -17.52
N THR A 80 9.02 -3.61 -18.06
CA THR A 80 7.87 -2.75 -17.76
C THR A 80 7.26 -3.08 -16.41
N GLU A 81 6.52 -2.14 -15.84
CA GLU A 81 5.90 -2.30 -14.54
C GLU A 81 4.53 -1.61 -14.45
N VAL A 82 3.69 -2.17 -13.60
CA VAL A 82 2.52 -1.46 -13.04
C VAL A 82 2.83 -1.12 -11.60
N THR A 83 2.63 0.13 -11.23
CA THR A 83 2.87 0.62 -9.87
C THR A 83 1.62 1.28 -9.30
N VAL A 84 1.26 0.91 -8.08
CA VAL A 84 0.18 1.54 -7.31
C VAL A 84 0.79 2.25 -6.12
N ARG A 85 0.45 3.54 -5.91
CA ARG A 85 0.92 4.36 -4.79
C ARG A 85 -0.25 4.92 -4.02
N ILE A 86 -0.25 4.74 -2.71
CA ILE A 86 -1.30 5.24 -1.82
C ILE A 86 -0.63 6.04 -0.70
N PRO A 87 -0.95 7.34 -0.54
CA PRO A 87 -0.45 8.14 0.57
C PRO A 87 -0.82 7.54 1.93
N LEU A 88 0.12 7.56 2.86
CA LEU A 88 -0.09 7.10 4.23
C LEU A 88 -0.30 8.30 5.15
N ASN A 89 -1.43 8.34 5.82
CA ASN A 89 -1.77 9.38 6.79
C ASN A 89 -1.28 9.00 8.20
N GLY A 90 -1.03 10.00 9.05
CA GLY A 90 -0.65 9.77 10.44
C GLY A 90 0.79 9.26 10.63
N VAL A 91 1.63 9.38 9.61
CA VAL A 91 3.06 9.04 9.69
C VAL A 91 3.74 9.80 10.83
N VAL A 92 4.51 9.09 11.66
CA VAL A 92 5.30 9.68 12.75
C VAL A 92 6.79 9.61 12.36
N PRO A 93 7.42 10.74 11.98
CA PRO A 93 8.83 10.77 11.63
C PRO A 93 9.73 10.31 12.77
N GLY A 94 10.79 9.57 12.46
CA GLY A 94 11.71 9.01 13.45
C GLY A 94 11.18 7.82 14.22
N LYS A 95 9.99 7.32 13.89
CA LYS A 95 9.40 6.14 14.52
C LYS A 95 9.39 4.94 13.60
N LYS A 96 9.36 3.76 14.20
CA LYS A 96 9.23 2.50 13.48
C LYS A 96 7.76 2.32 13.08
N ALA A 97 7.50 2.20 11.80
CA ALA A 97 6.17 2.00 11.25
C ALA A 97 6.04 0.62 10.61
N ARG A 98 4.81 0.11 10.51
CA ARG A 98 4.50 -1.16 9.88
C ARG A 98 3.41 -0.99 8.85
N LEU A 99 3.60 -1.64 7.72
CA LEU A 99 2.65 -1.73 6.64
C LEU A 99 2.37 -3.20 6.36
N THR A 100 1.10 -3.58 6.32
CA THR A 100 0.65 -4.93 6.00
C THR A 100 -0.28 -4.88 4.81
N VAL A 101 -0.09 -5.79 3.85
CA VAL A 101 -0.92 -5.92 2.65
C VAL A 101 -1.35 -7.36 2.47
N GLU A 102 -2.65 -7.60 2.31
CA GLU A 102 -3.17 -8.88 1.87
C GLU A 102 -3.07 -9.00 0.35
N MET A 103 -2.49 -10.09 -0.15
CA MET A 103 -2.23 -10.28 -1.58
C MET A 103 -2.35 -11.73 -1.98
N SER A 104 -2.89 -11.96 -3.19
CA SER A 104 -2.76 -13.21 -3.93
C SER A 104 -2.42 -12.94 -5.38
N SER A 105 -1.95 -13.96 -6.12
CA SER A 105 -1.72 -13.87 -7.57
C SER A 105 -1.90 -15.20 -8.28
N VAL A 106 -2.40 -15.16 -9.50
CA VAL A 106 -2.57 -16.32 -10.38
C VAL A 106 -1.86 -16.04 -11.71
N PRO A 107 -0.81 -16.80 -12.02
CA PRO A 107 -0.11 -17.79 -11.21
C PRO A 107 0.60 -17.16 -10.00
N ALA A 108 1.11 -17.99 -9.09
CA ALA A 108 1.96 -17.55 -7.98
C ALA A 108 3.16 -16.75 -8.51
N THR A 109 3.32 -15.50 -8.09
CA THR A 109 4.19 -14.54 -8.78
C THR A 109 4.79 -13.52 -7.81
N PRO A 110 6.04 -13.07 -8.03
CA PRO A 110 6.65 -12.04 -7.23
C PRO A 110 6.03 -10.65 -7.46
N PHE A 111 6.06 -9.85 -6.40
CA PHE A 111 5.79 -8.41 -6.42
C PHE A 111 6.70 -7.70 -5.42
N GLU A 112 6.73 -6.37 -5.44
CA GLU A 112 7.51 -5.58 -4.50
C GLU A 112 6.59 -4.67 -3.68
N LEU A 113 6.81 -4.67 -2.36
CA LEU A 113 6.13 -3.84 -1.37
C LEU A 113 7.12 -2.80 -0.85
N PHE A 114 6.72 -1.52 -0.85
CA PHE A 114 7.59 -0.42 -0.43
C PHE A 114 6.93 0.50 0.59
N PHE A 115 7.77 1.03 1.50
CA PHE A 115 7.65 2.42 1.95
C PHE A 115 8.38 3.31 0.96
N GLU A 116 7.70 4.28 0.37
CA GLU A 116 8.26 5.27 -0.56
C GLU A 116 7.91 6.68 -0.09
N GLY A 117 8.84 7.62 -0.20
CA GLY A 117 8.58 9.00 0.16
C GLY A 117 9.77 9.90 -0.08
N GLN A 118 9.78 11.04 0.58
CA GLN A 118 10.88 11.97 0.55
C GLN A 118 11.44 12.20 1.94
N ASN A 119 12.74 12.25 2.04
CA ASN A 119 13.49 12.68 3.21
C ASN A 119 14.07 14.08 2.93
N VAL A 120 14.15 14.93 3.94
CA VAL A 120 14.76 16.26 3.79
C VAL A 120 16.07 16.26 4.57
N VAL A 121 17.20 16.35 3.85
CA VAL A 121 18.55 16.42 4.42
C VAL A 121 19.18 17.73 3.96
N ASP A 122 19.65 18.55 4.90
CA ASP A 122 20.26 19.87 4.62
C ASP A 122 19.37 20.76 3.72
N GLY A 123 18.07 20.74 3.96
CA GLY A 123 17.08 21.50 3.18
C GLY A 123 16.81 20.96 1.78
N LYS A 124 17.45 19.88 1.35
CA LYS A 124 17.26 19.25 0.04
C LYS A 124 16.41 17.98 0.17
N GLY A 125 15.44 17.83 -0.72
CA GLY A 125 14.64 16.61 -0.83
C GLY A 125 15.51 15.47 -1.37
N GLN A 126 15.49 14.34 -0.68
CA GLN A 126 16.08 13.09 -1.13
C GLN A 126 15.00 12.02 -1.20
N HIS A 127 15.01 11.21 -2.25
CA HIS A 127 14.10 10.10 -2.35
C HIS A 127 14.40 9.05 -1.27
N PHE A 128 13.38 8.71 -0.49
CA PHE A 128 13.42 7.65 0.52
C PHE A 128 12.61 6.46 0.03
N TRP A 129 13.17 5.30 0.08
CA TRP A 129 12.45 4.06 -0.18
C TRP A 129 13.06 2.88 0.57
N LYS A 130 12.18 2.00 1.04
CA LYS A 130 12.52 0.70 1.58
C LYS A 130 11.63 -0.33 0.92
N ALA A 131 12.23 -1.38 0.38
CA ALA A 131 11.55 -2.39 -0.41
C ALA A 131 11.64 -3.77 0.22
N ARG A 132 10.58 -4.54 0.09
CA ARG A 132 10.54 -5.97 0.34
C ARG A 132 10.06 -6.69 -0.91
N LYS A 133 10.86 -7.63 -1.41
CA LYS A 133 10.41 -8.57 -2.44
C LYS A 133 9.53 -9.63 -1.78
N CYS A 134 8.37 -9.86 -2.34
CA CYS A 134 7.34 -10.76 -1.85
C CYS A 134 6.97 -11.75 -2.96
N ASN A 135 6.49 -12.93 -2.58
CA ASN A 135 6.00 -13.95 -3.50
C ASN A 135 4.54 -14.23 -3.16
N ALA A 136 3.62 -13.66 -3.94
CA ALA A 136 2.21 -13.93 -3.78
C ALA A 136 1.90 -15.35 -4.27
N LYS A 137 1.03 -16.05 -3.55
CA LYS A 137 0.49 -17.35 -3.92
C LYS A 137 -0.94 -17.19 -4.44
N GLU A 138 -1.51 -18.26 -4.93
CA GLU A 138 -2.90 -18.27 -5.40
C GLU A 138 -3.90 -18.01 -4.26
N SER A 139 -3.58 -18.49 -3.04
CA SER A 139 -4.32 -18.15 -1.84
C SER A 139 -3.86 -16.82 -1.25
N ALA A 140 -4.80 -16.02 -0.75
CA ALA A 140 -4.50 -14.75 -0.10
C ALA A 140 -3.58 -14.91 1.11
N GLN A 141 -2.55 -14.08 1.20
CA GLN A 141 -1.56 -14.05 2.27
C GLN A 141 -1.29 -12.62 2.70
N LYS A 142 -0.90 -12.44 3.97
CA LYS A 142 -0.45 -11.15 4.49
C LYS A 142 1.06 -10.99 4.31
N PHE A 143 1.45 -9.86 3.74
CA PHE A 143 2.84 -9.43 3.59
C PHE A 143 3.05 -8.18 4.42
N GLU A 144 4.19 -8.13 5.11
CA GLU A 144 4.48 -7.05 6.05
C GLU A 144 5.85 -6.46 5.74
N ILE A 145 5.95 -5.13 5.86
CA ILE A 145 7.22 -4.41 5.92
C ILE A 145 7.22 -3.52 7.16
N GLU A 146 8.30 -3.54 7.92
CA GLU A 146 8.47 -2.76 9.13
C GLU A 146 9.78 -2.00 9.03
N GLU A 147 9.73 -0.67 9.16
CA GLU A 147 10.88 0.20 8.94
C GLU A 147 10.94 1.36 9.92
N LEU A 148 12.15 1.72 10.33
CA LEU A 148 12.41 2.98 11.02
C LEU A 148 12.40 4.13 10.00
N LEU A 149 11.39 4.98 10.09
CA LEU A 149 11.27 6.12 9.18
C LEU A 149 12.27 7.23 9.57
N PRO A 150 12.88 7.93 8.60
CA PRO A 150 13.75 9.06 8.90
C PRO A 150 13.02 10.16 9.69
N ALA A 151 13.73 10.86 10.58
CA ALA A 151 13.16 11.94 11.38
C ALA A 151 12.64 13.13 10.54
N THR A 152 13.13 13.27 9.32
CA THR A 152 12.78 14.36 8.39
C THR A 152 11.96 13.87 7.19
N VAL A 153 11.39 12.66 7.27
CA VAL A 153 10.61 12.09 6.20
C VAL A 153 9.31 12.87 5.96
N LYS A 154 8.92 12.97 4.68
CA LYS A 154 7.67 13.57 4.22
C LYS A 154 7.03 12.69 3.14
N ASP A 155 5.73 12.87 2.95
CA ASP A 155 4.99 12.29 1.82
C ASP A 155 5.16 10.77 1.69
N ILE A 156 5.12 10.05 2.82
CA ILE A 156 5.21 8.60 2.83
C ILE A 156 3.97 7.98 2.20
N ARG A 157 4.22 6.97 1.38
CA ARG A 157 3.17 6.19 0.70
C ARG A 157 3.50 4.70 0.68
N LEU A 158 2.47 3.90 0.67
CA LEU A 158 2.52 2.53 0.19
C LEU A 158 2.81 2.56 -1.31
N ARG A 159 3.78 1.79 -1.77
CA ARG A 159 3.94 1.48 -3.19
C ARG A 159 3.93 -0.04 -3.38
N LEU A 160 3.11 -0.49 -4.32
CA LEU A 160 3.11 -1.85 -4.84
C LEU A 160 3.64 -1.82 -6.26
N THR A 161 4.54 -2.73 -6.61
CA THR A 161 5.11 -2.81 -7.95
C THR A 161 5.00 -4.23 -8.49
N PHE A 162 4.44 -4.36 -9.67
CA PHE A 162 4.15 -5.61 -10.38
C PHE A 162 4.93 -5.64 -11.68
N ARG A 163 5.84 -6.62 -11.83
CA ARG A 163 6.72 -6.76 -13.00
C ARG A 163 6.61 -8.11 -13.68
N ALA A 164 5.83 -9.01 -13.15
CA ALA A 164 5.65 -10.35 -13.71
C ALA A 164 4.22 -10.57 -14.17
N PRO A 165 4.00 -11.35 -15.26
CA PRO A 165 2.67 -11.62 -15.79
C PRO A 165 1.83 -12.42 -14.81
N ALA A 166 0.74 -11.82 -14.30
CA ALA A 166 -0.22 -12.47 -13.42
C ALA A 166 -1.50 -11.65 -13.29
N VAL A 167 -2.51 -12.24 -12.69
CA VAL A 167 -3.64 -11.54 -12.08
C VAL A 167 -3.36 -11.39 -10.60
N TYR A 168 -3.08 -10.17 -10.17
CA TYR A 168 -2.87 -9.85 -8.76
C TYR A 168 -4.18 -9.39 -8.13
N THR A 169 -4.42 -9.83 -6.90
CA THR A 169 -5.58 -9.41 -6.11
C THR A 169 -5.08 -8.82 -4.79
N VAL A 170 -5.31 -7.53 -4.62
CA VAL A 170 -4.96 -6.78 -3.40
C VAL A 170 -6.17 -6.74 -2.50
N GLY A 171 -6.06 -7.32 -1.31
CA GLY A 171 -7.05 -7.26 -0.25
C GLY A 171 -6.83 -6.08 0.69
N ALA A 172 -7.07 -6.28 1.97
CA ALA A 172 -6.89 -5.25 2.99
C ALA A 172 -5.45 -4.75 3.08
N CYS A 173 -5.31 -3.45 3.29
CA CYS A 173 -4.04 -2.80 3.59
C CYS A 173 -4.14 -2.11 4.96
N ASP A 174 -3.22 -2.43 5.87
CA ASP A 174 -3.15 -1.87 7.20
C ASP A 174 -1.87 -1.07 7.39
N PHE A 175 -1.97 0.07 8.06
CA PHE A 175 -0.83 0.90 8.41
C PHE A 175 -0.81 1.19 9.90
N LEU A 176 0.28 0.84 10.55
CA LEU A 176 0.58 1.17 11.94
C LEU A 176 1.70 2.22 11.95
N PRO A 177 1.40 3.49 12.27
CA PRO A 177 2.34 4.60 12.16
C PRO A 177 3.46 4.57 13.21
N GLU A 178 3.23 3.89 14.34
CA GLU A 178 4.22 3.68 15.39
C GLU A 178 4.09 2.27 15.95
N VAL A 179 5.13 1.45 15.76
CA VAL A 179 5.21 0.12 16.33
C VAL A 179 5.68 0.26 17.78
N PRO A 180 4.93 -0.27 18.78
CA PRO A 180 5.35 -0.24 20.18
C PRO A 180 6.73 -0.87 20.39
N ALA A 181 7.56 -0.27 21.25
CA ALA A 181 8.78 -0.90 21.69
C ALA A 181 8.43 -2.20 22.46
N LYS A 182 9.15 -3.26 22.18
CA LYS A 182 9.02 -4.53 22.89
C LYS A 182 9.70 -4.45 24.25
#